data_561fc6d43edaee6d9862ec923f23133c
#
_entry.id   561fc6d43edaee6d9862ec923f23133c
#
_cell.length_a   1.000
_cell.length_b   1.000
_cell.length_c   1.000
_cell.angle_alpha   90.00
_cell.angle_beta   90.00
_cell.angle_gamma   90.00
#
_symmetry.space_group_name_H-M   'P 1'
#
loop_
_entity.id
_entity.type
_entity.pdbx_description
1 polymer ?
#
loop_
_entity_poly.entity_id
_entity_poly.type
_entity_poly.pdbx_seq_one_letter_code
_entity_poly.pdbx_strand_id
1 'polypeptide(L)'
;MAVDPCARAALAESTRWLVGGRITNFRFEESVPQSDDPAIREIHHQFWLLYSDFREHRLVDGDRLSQAQRDMAACCVLFLKSGLPYPWPVLSRAAAALLTAANLLTFGLAGRICSRRLAASGDMTYWPFISQAQYADALQAPVYLSGTGAGDPSGPNPPGSGGGSTTLLRADAVSGGRDPGGPT
;
A
#
# COMPACT_ATOMS: atom_id res chain seq x y z
N MET A 1 1.76 7.72 18.30
CA MET A 1 1.78 7.86 16.83
C MET A 1 0.42 7.44 16.33
N ALA A 2 -0.21 8.23 15.48
CA ALA A 2 -1.55 7.94 14.97
C ALA A 2 -1.47 6.99 13.77
N VAL A 3 -2.42 6.06 13.68
CA VAL A 3 -2.62 5.22 12.49
C VAL A 3 -3.30 6.08 11.43
N ASP A 4 -2.80 6.03 10.20
CA ASP A 4 -3.38 6.70 9.03
C ASP A 4 -4.03 5.67 8.09
N PRO A 5 -5.35 5.41 8.22
CA PRO A 5 -6.01 4.36 7.45
C PRO A 5 -6.02 4.63 5.94
N CYS A 6 -6.13 5.90 5.53
CA CYS A 6 -6.15 6.28 4.12
C CYS A 6 -4.80 6.04 3.47
N ALA A 7 -3.72 6.52 4.09
CA ALA A 7 -2.36 6.29 3.61
C ALA A 7 -2.00 4.80 3.61
N ARG A 8 -2.40 4.05 4.64
CA ARG A 8 -2.21 2.60 4.69
C ARG A 8 -2.94 1.87 3.57
N ALA A 9 -4.19 2.24 3.29
CA ALA A 9 -4.96 1.63 2.20
C ALA A 9 -4.30 1.90 0.84
N ALA A 10 -3.83 3.12 0.60
CA ALA A 10 -3.13 3.51 -0.62
C ALA A 10 -1.82 2.70 -0.79
N LEU A 11 -0.99 2.61 0.26
CA LEU A 11 0.24 1.82 0.21
C LEU A 11 -0.04 0.34 0.01
N ALA A 12 -1.06 -0.23 0.67
CA ALA A 12 -1.44 -1.63 0.50
C ALA A 12 -1.83 -1.94 -0.94
N GLU A 13 -2.53 -1.04 -1.61
CA GLU A 13 -2.95 -1.22 -3.00
C GLU A 13 -1.77 -1.10 -3.97
N SER A 14 -0.93 -0.09 -3.83
CA SER A 14 0.28 0.06 -4.66
C SER A 14 1.25 -1.11 -4.47
N THR A 15 1.39 -1.62 -3.24
CA THR A 15 2.17 -2.84 -2.94
C THR A 15 1.63 -4.06 -3.69
N ARG A 16 0.31 -4.26 -3.71
CA ARG A 16 -0.31 -5.36 -4.47
C ARG A 16 -0.06 -5.25 -5.97
N TRP A 17 -0.09 -4.03 -6.52
CA TRP A 17 0.20 -3.79 -7.93
C TRP A 17 1.66 -4.02 -8.27
N LEU A 18 2.58 -3.59 -7.41
CA LEU A 18 4.02 -3.85 -7.58
C LEU A 18 4.31 -5.36 -7.59
N VAL A 19 3.86 -6.08 -6.55
CA VAL A 19 4.08 -7.53 -6.41
C VAL A 19 3.42 -8.32 -7.54
N GLY A 20 2.27 -7.85 -8.03
CA GLY A 20 1.57 -8.41 -9.18
C GLY A 20 2.16 -8.01 -10.54
N GLY A 21 3.25 -7.26 -10.58
CA GLY A 21 3.88 -6.79 -11.81
C GLY A 21 3.02 -5.82 -12.66
N ARG A 22 2.02 -5.19 -12.04
CA ARG A 22 1.11 -4.26 -12.73
C ARG A 22 1.71 -2.88 -12.90
N ILE A 23 2.53 -2.45 -11.95
CA ILE A 23 3.25 -1.17 -11.98
C ILE A 23 4.75 -1.42 -11.92
N THR A 24 5.53 -0.41 -12.31
CA THR A 24 6.98 -0.41 -12.20
C THR A 24 7.42 -0.01 -10.80
N ASN A 25 8.69 -0.29 -10.45
CA ASN A 25 9.31 0.20 -9.22
C ASN A 25 9.23 1.73 -9.10
N PHE A 26 9.51 2.48 -10.17
CA PHE A 26 9.44 3.95 -10.15
C PHE A 26 8.01 4.44 -9.90
N ARG A 27 7.02 3.80 -10.54
CA ARG A 27 5.62 4.14 -10.30
C ARG A 27 5.17 3.81 -8.86
N PHE A 28 5.72 2.75 -8.27
CA PHE A 28 5.50 2.42 -6.87
C PHE A 28 6.05 3.52 -5.95
N GLU A 29 7.30 3.96 -6.15
CA GLU A 29 7.92 5.05 -5.38
C GLU A 29 7.09 6.35 -5.42
N GLU A 30 6.60 6.72 -6.61
CA GLU A 30 5.74 7.90 -6.77
C GLU A 30 4.39 7.78 -6.05
N SER A 31 3.91 6.55 -5.84
CA SER A 31 2.61 6.28 -5.23
C SER A 31 2.63 6.21 -3.71
N VAL A 32 3.80 6.26 -3.08
CA VAL A 32 3.95 6.19 -1.63
C VAL A 32 3.34 7.42 -0.96
N PRO A 33 2.33 7.25 -0.11
CA PRO A 33 1.67 8.39 0.52
C PRO A 33 2.57 9.05 1.56
N GLN A 34 2.50 10.37 1.67
CA GLN A 34 3.15 11.13 2.73
C GLN A 34 2.34 10.96 4.02
N SER A 35 2.93 10.41 5.06
CA SER A 35 2.28 10.17 6.35
C SER A 35 3.29 10.05 7.48
N ASP A 36 2.88 10.46 8.68
CA ASP A 36 3.66 10.28 9.93
C ASP A 36 3.47 8.89 10.56
N ASP A 37 2.65 8.03 9.94
CA ASP A 37 2.47 6.66 10.37
C ASP A 37 3.75 5.83 10.11
N PRO A 38 4.41 5.33 11.16
CA PRO A 38 5.66 4.60 11.00
C PRO A 38 5.53 3.32 10.16
N ALA A 39 4.35 2.71 10.12
CA ALA A 39 4.11 1.54 9.27
C ALA A 39 4.32 1.83 7.79
N ILE A 40 3.92 3.03 7.33
CA ILE A 40 4.11 3.45 5.95
C ILE A 40 5.59 3.46 5.60
N ARG A 41 6.39 4.16 6.40
CA ARG A 41 7.82 4.31 6.16
C ARG A 41 8.58 2.99 6.23
N GLU A 42 8.31 2.20 7.26
CA GLU A 42 9.08 0.97 7.50
C GLU A 42 8.72 -0.12 6.46
N ILE A 43 7.44 -0.24 6.11
CA ILE A 43 7.00 -1.18 5.07
C ILE A 43 7.49 -0.73 3.70
N HIS A 44 7.38 0.56 3.35
CA HIS A 44 7.95 1.08 2.10
C HIS A 44 9.45 0.78 2.01
N HIS A 45 10.22 1.07 3.07
CA HIS A 45 11.66 0.79 3.08
C HIS A 45 11.97 -0.69 2.86
N GLN A 46 11.16 -1.60 3.41
CA GLN A 46 11.32 -3.04 3.17
C GLN A 46 11.11 -3.43 1.71
N PHE A 47 10.12 -2.80 1.04
CA PHE A 47 9.88 -3.04 -0.39
C PHE A 47 10.97 -2.44 -1.27
N TRP A 48 11.52 -1.29 -0.89
CA TRP A 48 12.64 -0.66 -1.60
C TRP A 48 13.86 -1.60 -1.71
N LEU A 49 14.06 -2.50 -0.75
CA LEU A 49 15.14 -3.49 -0.78
C LEU A 49 14.91 -4.65 -1.76
N LEU A 50 13.73 -4.76 -2.38
CA LEU A 50 13.35 -5.90 -3.24
C LEU A 50 13.62 -5.68 -4.73
N TYR A 51 13.93 -4.46 -5.14
CA TYR A 51 14.17 -4.11 -6.54
C TYR A 51 15.39 -3.19 -6.71
N SER A 52 15.81 -3.00 -7.96
CA SER A 52 16.94 -2.14 -8.29
C SER A 52 16.47 -0.72 -8.63
N ASP A 53 17.08 0.31 -8.03
CA ASP A 53 16.78 1.71 -8.32
C ASP A 53 17.48 2.24 -9.58
N PHE A 54 18.38 1.42 -10.15
CA PHE A 54 19.17 1.85 -11.33
C PHE A 54 18.39 1.83 -12.63
N ARG A 55 17.27 1.12 -12.68
CA ARG A 55 16.43 1.00 -13.87
C ARG A 55 14.98 0.88 -13.51
N GLU A 56 14.12 1.42 -14.37
CA GLU A 56 12.70 1.17 -14.28
C GLU A 56 12.37 -0.25 -14.78
N HIS A 57 11.64 -1.03 -14.00
CA HIS A 57 11.23 -2.39 -14.34
C HIS A 57 10.00 -2.82 -13.56
N ARG A 58 9.41 -3.93 -13.99
CA ARG A 58 8.34 -4.63 -13.28
C ARG A 58 8.87 -5.89 -12.64
N LEU A 59 8.26 -6.33 -11.54
CA LEU A 59 8.65 -7.56 -10.84
C LEU A 59 8.06 -8.81 -11.54
N VAL A 60 8.45 -9.02 -12.79
CA VAL A 60 8.03 -10.15 -13.63
C VAL A 60 9.26 -10.89 -14.18
N ASP A 61 9.04 -12.06 -14.72
CA ASP A 61 10.09 -12.89 -15.36
C ASP A 61 11.35 -13.05 -14.48
N GLY A 62 12.48 -12.56 -14.93
CA GLY A 62 13.76 -12.63 -14.23
C GLY A 62 13.85 -11.80 -12.95
N ASP A 63 13.03 -10.74 -12.84
CA ASP A 63 12.95 -9.87 -11.65
C ASP A 63 11.79 -10.29 -10.71
N ARG A 64 11.16 -11.46 -10.95
CA ARG A 64 10.04 -11.97 -10.18
C ARG A 64 10.44 -12.24 -8.72
N LEU A 65 9.61 -11.77 -7.80
CA LEU A 65 9.79 -12.08 -6.37
C LEU A 65 9.74 -13.57 -6.08
N SER A 66 10.61 -14.02 -5.18
CA SER A 66 10.58 -15.37 -4.60
C SER A 66 9.26 -15.60 -3.83
N GLN A 67 8.93 -16.85 -3.54
CA GLN A 67 7.73 -17.15 -2.75
C GLN A 67 7.79 -16.49 -1.37
N ALA A 68 8.94 -16.57 -0.68
CA ALA A 68 9.11 -15.94 0.63
C ALA A 68 8.90 -14.41 0.60
N GLN A 69 9.36 -13.73 -0.46
CA GLN A 69 9.13 -12.30 -0.62
C GLN A 69 7.66 -11.98 -0.88
N ARG A 70 6.96 -12.82 -1.64
CA ARG A 70 5.50 -12.67 -1.85
C ARG A 70 4.71 -12.89 -0.56
N ASP A 71 5.09 -13.88 0.25
CA ASP A 71 4.46 -14.16 1.55
C ASP A 71 4.68 -13.00 2.52
N MET A 72 5.89 -12.44 2.57
CA MET A 72 6.18 -11.23 3.33
C MET A 72 5.34 -10.04 2.83
N ALA A 73 5.20 -9.87 1.53
CA ALA A 73 4.37 -8.82 0.95
C ALA A 73 2.89 -8.97 1.33
N ALA A 74 2.36 -10.20 1.30
CA ALA A 74 0.99 -10.49 1.74
C ALA A 74 0.81 -10.16 3.23
N CYS A 75 1.79 -10.49 4.07
CA CYS A 75 1.80 -10.15 5.49
C CYS A 75 1.78 -8.62 5.71
N CYS A 76 2.59 -7.87 4.96
CA CYS A 76 2.60 -6.39 5.00
C CYS A 76 1.26 -5.78 4.58
N VAL A 77 0.66 -6.27 3.48
CA VAL A 77 -0.65 -5.81 3.03
C VAL A 77 -1.74 -6.08 4.07
N LEU A 78 -1.73 -7.26 4.70
CA LEU A 78 -2.65 -7.59 5.77
C LEU A 78 -2.49 -6.65 6.97
N PHE A 79 -1.24 -6.37 7.38
CA PHE A 79 -0.95 -5.45 8.47
C PHE A 79 -1.45 -4.03 8.17
N LEU A 80 -1.17 -3.50 6.98
CA LEU A 80 -1.64 -2.17 6.57
C LEU A 80 -3.16 -2.04 6.64
N LYS A 81 -3.88 -3.14 6.40
CA LYS A 81 -5.35 -3.19 6.44
C LYS A 81 -5.93 -3.55 7.81
N SER A 82 -5.12 -3.94 8.78
CA SER A 82 -5.58 -4.35 10.11
C SER A 82 -5.95 -3.20 11.04
N GLY A 83 -5.50 -1.96 10.73
CA GLY A 83 -5.68 -0.81 11.63
C GLY A 83 -4.82 -0.86 12.91
N LEU A 84 -4.00 -1.89 13.09
CA LEU A 84 -3.16 -2.04 14.29
C LEU A 84 -2.05 -0.98 14.31
N PRO A 85 -1.70 -0.41 15.47
CA PRO A 85 -0.54 0.45 15.59
C PRO A 85 0.74 -0.33 15.30
N TYR A 86 1.74 0.34 14.66
CA TYR A 86 3.02 -0.29 14.37
C TYR A 86 3.78 -0.58 15.67
N PRO A 87 4.06 -1.86 15.98
CA PRO A 87 4.53 -2.25 17.32
C PRO A 87 6.04 -2.19 17.49
N TRP A 88 6.80 -2.10 16.37
CA TRP A 88 8.25 -2.18 16.41
C TRP A 88 8.90 -0.85 16.78
N PRO A 89 10.05 -0.87 17.47
CA PRO A 89 10.78 0.35 17.78
C PRO A 89 11.26 1.03 16.50
N VAL A 90 10.94 2.33 16.38
CA VAL A 90 11.32 3.16 15.25
C VAL A 90 12.42 4.11 15.68
N LEU A 91 13.54 4.05 14.99
CA LEU A 91 14.64 4.96 15.20
C LEU A 91 14.36 6.31 14.52
N SER A 92 14.50 7.42 15.27
CA SER A 92 14.53 8.73 14.65
C SER A 92 15.77 8.85 13.76
N ARG A 93 15.74 9.77 12.78
CA ARG A 93 16.91 10.02 11.90
C ARG A 93 18.17 10.33 12.70
N ALA A 94 18.05 11.13 13.77
CA ALA A 94 19.16 11.45 14.65
C ALA A 94 19.68 10.21 15.39
N ALA A 95 18.78 9.37 15.92
CA ALA A 95 19.16 8.13 16.60
C ALA A 95 19.80 7.12 15.62
N ALA A 96 19.31 7.04 14.39
CA ALA A 96 19.92 6.22 13.35
C ALA A 96 21.35 6.69 12.99
N ALA A 97 21.56 8.01 12.82
CA ALA A 97 22.88 8.57 12.58
C ALA A 97 23.85 8.32 13.75
N LEU A 98 23.40 8.50 14.99
CA LEU A 98 24.19 8.19 16.19
C LEU A 98 24.51 6.69 16.29
N LEU A 99 23.57 5.82 15.98
CA LEU A 99 23.80 4.38 15.96
C LEU A 99 24.83 3.99 14.88
N THR A 100 24.75 4.61 13.70
CA THR A 100 25.73 4.40 12.63
C THR A 100 27.13 4.83 13.07
N ALA A 101 27.27 6.02 13.65
CA ALA A 101 28.55 6.50 14.18
C ALA A 101 29.08 5.58 15.30
N ALA A 102 28.22 5.21 16.25
CA ALA A 102 28.59 4.28 17.31
C ALA A 102 28.98 2.90 16.77
N ASN A 103 28.31 2.43 15.73
CA ASN A 103 28.61 1.15 15.10
C ASN A 103 29.97 1.16 14.40
N LEU A 104 30.32 2.24 13.74
CA LEU A 104 31.67 2.43 13.17
C LEU A 104 32.74 2.47 14.25
N LEU A 105 32.52 3.24 15.35
CA LEU A 105 33.47 3.38 16.45
C LEU A 105 33.66 2.07 17.26
N THR A 106 32.63 1.22 17.31
CA THR A 106 32.63 -0.03 18.09
C THR A 106 32.82 -1.28 17.22
N PHE A 107 33.27 -1.12 15.96
CA PHE A 107 33.46 -2.24 15.03
C PHE A 107 32.24 -3.17 14.92
N GLY A 108 31.04 -2.61 14.91
CA GLY A 108 29.79 -3.36 14.75
C GLY A 108 29.14 -3.82 16.06
N LEU A 109 29.72 -3.58 17.22
CA LEU A 109 29.17 -4.04 18.51
C LEU A 109 27.84 -3.33 18.83
N ALA A 110 27.75 -2.03 18.59
CA ALA A 110 26.52 -1.26 18.82
C ALA A 110 25.35 -1.78 17.94
N GLY A 111 25.62 -2.10 16.68
CA GLY A 111 24.64 -2.73 15.78
C GLY A 111 24.15 -4.10 16.27
N ARG A 112 25.08 -4.95 16.75
CA ARG A 112 24.71 -6.26 17.32
C ARG A 112 23.83 -6.15 18.55
N ILE A 113 24.10 -5.20 19.45
CA ILE A 113 23.25 -4.97 20.62
C ILE A 113 21.85 -4.49 20.19
N CYS A 114 21.79 -3.55 19.23
CA CYS A 114 20.52 -3.05 18.70
C CYS A 114 19.72 -4.19 18.03
N SER A 115 20.35 -5.02 17.20
CA SER A 115 19.71 -6.17 16.56
C SER A 115 19.17 -7.19 17.56
N ARG A 116 19.93 -7.46 18.65
CA ARG A 116 19.45 -8.35 19.73
C ARG A 116 18.24 -7.77 20.46
N ARG A 117 18.22 -6.46 20.72
CA ARG A 117 17.06 -5.80 21.33
C ARG A 117 15.84 -5.83 20.41
N LEU A 118 16.05 -5.63 19.12
CA LEU A 118 14.99 -5.73 18.12
C LEU A 118 14.43 -7.15 18.05
N ALA A 119 15.29 -8.17 18.00
CA ALA A 119 14.87 -9.56 18.02
C ALA A 119 14.14 -9.97 19.32
N ALA A 120 14.46 -9.32 20.45
CA ALA A 120 13.76 -9.54 21.71
C ALA A 120 12.40 -8.81 21.81
N SER A 121 12.11 -7.88 20.88
CA SER A 121 10.85 -7.10 20.88
C SER A 121 9.68 -7.88 20.29
N GLY A 122 9.93 -8.94 19.50
CA GLY A 122 8.88 -9.72 18.85
C GLY A 122 9.46 -10.79 17.93
N ASP A 123 8.57 -11.55 17.28
CA ASP A 123 8.94 -12.58 16.31
C ASP A 123 9.07 -11.99 14.90
N MET A 124 10.28 -11.81 14.43
CA MET A 124 10.60 -11.27 13.10
C MET A 124 10.03 -12.10 11.95
N THR A 125 9.67 -13.37 12.18
CA THR A 125 9.06 -14.23 11.16
C THR A 125 7.71 -13.69 10.71
N TYR A 126 6.99 -13.00 11.61
CA TYR A 126 5.66 -12.44 11.36
C TYR A 126 5.69 -10.92 11.14
N TRP A 127 6.89 -10.35 10.97
CA TRP A 127 6.98 -8.92 10.69
C TRP A 127 6.04 -8.52 9.52
N PRO A 128 5.27 -7.41 9.60
CA PRO A 128 5.29 -6.33 10.61
C PRO A 128 4.42 -6.57 11.86
N PHE A 129 3.74 -7.71 12.00
CA PHE A 129 3.11 -8.11 13.25
C PHE A 129 4.18 -8.45 14.30
N ILE A 130 3.83 -8.31 15.59
CA ILE A 130 4.78 -8.58 16.68
C ILE A 130 4.85 -10.07 17.05
N SER A 131 3.81 -10.84 16.70
CA SER A 131 3.69 -12.25 17.06
C SER A 131 2.80 -13.02 16.09
N GLN A 132 2.95 -14.34 16.11
CA GLN A 132 2.09 -15.27 15.36
C GLN A 132 0.60 -15.11 15.73
N ALA A 133 0.29 -14.90 17.01
CA ALA A 133 -1.09 -14.73 17.46
C ALA A 133 -1.73 -13.52 16.80
N GLN A 134 -1.05 -12.36 16.81
CA GLN A 134 -1.56 -11.15 16.18
C GLN A 134 -1.77 -11.32 14.66
N TYR A 135 -0.87 -12.02 13.99
CA TYR A 135 -1.01 -12.36 12.57
C TYR A 135 -2.21 -13.28 12.32
N ALA A 136 -2.38 -14.32 13.15
CA ALA A 136 -3.49 -15.27 13.04
C ALA A 136 -4.86 -14.58 13.28
N ASP A 137 -4.94 -13.69 14.27
CA ASP A 137 -6.14 -12.90 14.54
C ASP A 137 -6.50 -11.99 13.35
N ALA A 138 -5.51 -11.34 12.75
CA ALA A 138 -5.71 -10.50 11.56
C ALA A 138 -6.17 -11.30 10.33
N LEU A 139 -5.75 -12.56 10.20
CA LEU A 139 -6.22 -13.45 9.14
C LEU A 139 -7.68 -13.89 9.34
N GLN A 140 -8.11 -14.13 10.58
CA GLN A 140 -9.45 -14.64 10.89
C GLN A 140 -10.52 -13.56 10.81
N ALA A 141 -10.18 -12.32 11.17
CA ALA A 141 -11.10 -11.18 11.19
C ALA A 141 -10.48 -9.97 10.51
N PRO A 142 -10.27 -10.01 9.19
CA PRO A 142 -9.70 -8.86 8.49
C PRO A 142 -10.69 -7.69 8.54
N VAL A 143 -10.32 -6.62 9.23
CA VAL A 143 -11.15 -5.42 9.49
C VAL A 143 -11.75 -4.83 8.21
N TYR A 144 -11.03 -4.91 7.09
CA TYR A 144 -11.51 -4.41 5.79
C TYR A 144 -12.66 -5.23 5.18
N LEU A 145 -12.93 -6.45 5.67
CA LEU A 145 -14.07 -7.28 5.24
C LEU A 145 -15.32 -7.04 6.09
N SER A 146 -15.17 -6.47 7.29
CA SER A 146 -16.27 -6.24 8.21
C SER A 146 -17.12 -4.99 7.93
N GLY A 147 -16.77 -4.23 6.88
CA GLY A 147 -17.55 -3.06 6.46
C GLY A 147 -17.55 -1.87 7.42
N THR A 148 -16.89 -1.97 8.57
CA THR A 148 -16.83 -0.91 9.60
C THR A 148 -15.84 0.21 9.29
N GLY A 149 -15.18 0.17 8.12
CA GLY A 149 -14.24 1.20 7.66
C GLY A 149 -14.80 2.14 6.60
N ALA A 150 -16.06 2.00 6.21
CA ALA A 150 -16.71 2.97 5.34
C ALA A 150 -17.16 4.15 6.19
N GLY A 151 -16.40 5.24 6.19
CA GLY A 151 -16.88 6.53 6.66
C GLY A 151 -18.23 6.82 6.00
N ASP A 152 -19.20 7.14 6.85
CA ASP A 152 -20.53 7.61 6.49
C ASP A 152 -20.46 8.64 5.32
N PRO A 153 -21.09 8.38 4.17
CA PRO A 153 -21.14 9.34 3.07
C PRO A 153 -22.18 10.44 3.31
N SER A 154 -22.41 10.85 4.56
CA SER A 154 -23.20 12.02 4.90
C SER A 154 -22.37 13.29 4.69
N GLY A 155 -21.88 13.49 3.49
CA GLY A 155 -21.45 14.80 3.02
C GLY A 155 -22.70 15.67 2.76
N PRO A 156 -22.65 16.98 3.07
CA PRO A 156 -23.80 17.85 2.90
C PRO A 156 -24.27 17.87 1.44
N ASN A 157 -25.54 17.60 1.23
CA ASN A 157 -26.24 17.76 -0.05
C ASN A 157 -25.96 19.15 -0.62
N PRO A 158 -25.58 19.29 -1.90
CA PRO A 158 -25.51 20.58 -2.52
C PRO A 158 -26.93 21.17 -2.60
N PRO A 159 -27.10 22.50 -2.39
CA PRO A 159 -28.40 23.13 -2.40
C PRO A 159 -29.04 23.01 -3.79
N GLY A 160 -30.35 22.72 -3.79
CA GLY A 160 -31.16 22.41 -4.93
C GLY A 160 -31.08 23.45 -6.06
N SER A 161 -30.97 22.95 -7.27
CA SER A 161 -31.34 23.68 -8.46
C SER A 161 -32.81 23.41 -8.76
N GLY A 162 -33.60 24.48 -8.62
CA GLY A 162 -35.02 24.51 -8.84
C GLY A 162 -35.41 24.21 -10.30
N GLY A 163 -36.67 23.88 -10.43
CA GLY A 163 -37.29 23.37 -11.62
C GLY A 163 -37.26 24.28 -12.84
N GLY A 164 -37.31 23.61 -13.96
CA GLY A 164 -37.57 24.18 -15.26
C GLY A 164 -38.26 23.12 -16.12
N SER A 165 -39.61 23.11 -16.03
CA SER A 165 -40.46 22.52 -17.07
C SER A 165 -40.26 23.28 -18.36
N THR A 166 -39.98 22.61 -19.44
CA THR A 166 -40.42 23.07 -20.81
C THR A 166 -40.38 21.90 -21.77
N THR A 167 -41.56 21.40 -22.07
CA THR A 167 -42.21 21.29 -23.37
C THR A 167 -41.56 20.44 -24.46
N LEU A 168 -42.33 19.40 -24.78
CA LEU A 168 -42.40 18.62 -26.00
C LEU A 168 -42.18 19.47 -27.29
N LEU A 169 -41.36 18.99 -28.19
CA LEU A 169 -41.61 19.07 -29.63
C LEU A 169 -41.12 17.80 -30.33
N ARG A 170 -42.07 17.18 -30.93
CA ARG A 170 -42.12 16.07 -31.86
C ARG A 170 -41.86 16.58 -33.27
N ALA A 171 -41.02 15.90 -34.02
CA ALA A 171 -41.07 15.79 -35.52
C ALA A 171 -40.05 14.76 -35.94
N ASP A 172 -40.46 13.62 -36.39
CA ASP A 172 -40.79 13.16 -37.73
C ASP A 172 -39.60 12.68 -38.53
N ALA A 173 -39.76 11.44 -38.92
CA ALA A 173 -39.08 10.59 -39.82
C ALA A 173 -38.67 11.20 -41.16
N VAL A 174 -37.52 10.77 -41.72
CA VAL A 174 -37.40 10.49 -43.16
C VAL A 174 -36.41 9.33 -43.41
N SER A 175 -36.95 8.38 -44.04
CA SER A 175 -36.51 7.19 -44.78
C SER A 175 -35.58 7.52 -45.95
N GLY A 176 -34.76 6.53 -46.32
CA GLY A 176 -34.10 6.37 -47.60
C GLY A 176 -32.63 5.94 -47.46
N GLY A 177 -32.20 4.78 -47.69
CA GLY A 177 -32.43 3.81 -48.74
C GLY A 177 -31.34 3.92 -49.80
N ARG A 178 -30.36 2.95 -49.81
CA ARG A 178 -29.83 2.22 -50.97
C ARG A 178 -28.37 1.80 -50.80
N ASP A 179 -28.14 0.50 -50.67
CA ASP A 179 -27.06 -0.27 -51.29
C ASP A 179 -27.19 -0.24 -52.85
N PRO A 180 -26.25 -0.75 -53.69
CA PRO A 180 -25.12 -1.64 -53.45
C PRO A 180 -23.89 -1.34 -54.37
N GLY A 181 -22.79 -2.12 -54.21
CA GLY A 181 -21.81 -2.29 -55.24
C GLY A 181 -20.41 -2.68 -54.76
N GLY A 182 -20.08 -3.97 -54.76
CA GLY A 182 -18.72 -4.47 -54.88
C GLY A 182 -18.33 -4.60 -56.40
N PRO A 183 -17.34 -5.39 -56.82
CA PRO A 183 -16.03 -5.70 -56.27
C PRO A 183 -14.93 -5.45 -57.30
N THR A 184 -13.68 -5.40 -56.87
CA THR A 184 -12.53 -6.05 -57.55
C THR A 184 -11.35 -6.13 -56.58
#